data_5c96cfe1b826d732bc1440d936fdec63
#
_entry.id   5c96cfe1b826d732bc1440d936fdec63
#
_cell.length_a   1.000
_cell.length_b   1.000
_cell.length_c   1.000
_cell.angle_alpha   90.00
_cell.angle_beta   90.00
_cell.angle_gamma   90.00
#
_symmetry.space_group_name_H-M   'P 1'
#
loop_
_entity.id
_entity.type
_entity.pdbx_description
1 polymer ?
#
loop_
_entity_poly.entity_id
_entity_poly.type
_entity_poly.pdbx_seq_one_letter_code
_entity_poly.pdbx_strand_id
1 'polypeptide(L)'
;EDLNQDPLEQFNTWFQIAIDAEVNEANAMAISTITQEGTPRSRYVLFKDIVDDKLVFYSDYQSSKGKEMDNNPNISGLFFWPELHRQIRLEGIISKTSDEVSDNYFASRPRGAQLSAIASSQSSEIKGRETVEEKIQELEKEFEGKDIPRPDNWGGYAIDISFWEFWQGRRSRTHDRFIYVKNDNSWEITRLSP
;
A
#
# COMPACT_ATOMS: atom_id res chain seq x y z
N GLU A 1 -14.16 -7.18 24.50
CA GLU A 1 -14.11 -6.85 23.08
C GLU A 1 -13.59 -8.08 22.35
N ASP A 2 -14.38 -8.60 21.43
CA ASP A 2 -14.04 -9.82 20.70
C ASP A 2 -13.05 -9.48 19.60
N LEU A 3 -11.77 -9.72 19.86
CA LEU A 3 -10.72 -9.66 18.85
C LEU A 3 -10.81 -10.90 17.96
N ASN A 4 -10.66 -10.71 16.68
CA ASN A 4 -10.53 -11.83 15.76
C ASN A 4 -9.20 -12.56 16.01
N GLN A 5 -9.19 -13.88 15.90
CA GLN A 5 -7.96 -14.67 16.07
C GLN A 5 -7.03 -14.50 14.85
N ASP A 6 -7.59 -14.17 13.70
CA ASP A 6 -6.86 -13.83 12.47
C ASP A 6 -6.74 -12.30 12.34
N PRO A 7 -5.53 -11.73 12.31
CA PRO A 7 -5.33 -10.29 12.15
C PRO A 7 -5.78 -9.76 10.79
N LEU A 8 -5.81 -10.57 9.74
CA LEU A 8 -6.32 -10.16 8.45
C LEU A 8 -7.84 -9.95 8.48
N GLU A 9 -8.56 -10.83 9.16
CA GLU A 9 -10.00 -10.67 9.43
C GLU A 9 -10.25 -9.46 10.35
N GLN A 10 -9.38 -9.23 11.33
CA GLN A 10 -9.45 -8.04 12.18
C GLN A 10 -9.24 -6.76 11.38
N PHE A 11 -8.27 -6.77 10.44
CA PHE A 11 -8.03 -5.68 9.50
C PHE A 11 -9.26 -5.42 8.62
N ASN A 12 -9.80 -6.46 8.00
CA ASN A 12 -10.99 -6.36 7.13
C ASN A 12 -12.18 -5.75 7.88
N THR A 13 -12.41 -6.20 9.12
CA THR A 13 -13.47 -5.66 9.97
C THR A 13 -13.28 -4.16 10.24
N TRP A 14 -12.08 -3.74 10.61
CA TRP A 14 -11.80 -2.34 10.90
C TRP A 14 -11.79 -1.47 9.65
N PHE A 15 -11.30 -2.01 8.54
CA PHE A 15 -11.29 -1.31 7.26
C PHE A 15 -12.72 -1.09 6.75
N GLN A 16 -13.60 -2.10 6.86
CA GLN A 16 -15.01 -1.93 6.48
C GLN A 16 -15.69 -0.87 7.35
N ILE A 17 -15.43 -0.86 8.66
CA ILE A 17 -15.94 0.20 9.55
C ILE A 17 -15.44 1.59 9.10
N ALA A 18 -14.20 1.70 8.62
CA ALA A 18 -13.68 2.97 8.12
C ALA A 18 -14.36 3.40 6.81
N ILE A 19 -14.67 2.47 5.93
CA ILE A 19 -15.45 2.71 4.71
C ILE A 19 -16.87 3.15 5.06
N ASP A 20 -17.56 2.43 5.95
CA ASP A 20 -18.94 2.73 6.34
C ASP A 20 -19.07 4.08 7.08
N ALA A 21 -18.01 4.49 7.78
CA ALA A 21 -17.89 5.79 8.43
C ALA A 21 -17.44 6.91 7.46
N GLU A 22 -17.32 6.62 6.18
CA GLU A 22 -16.88 7.57 5.15
C GLU A 22 -15.56 8.28 5.49
N VAL A 23 -14.61 7.55 6.12
CA VAL A 23 -13.27 8.09 6.39
C VAL A 23 -12.60 8.46 5.07
N ASN A 24 -12.12 9.70 4.98
CA ASN A 24 -11.48 10.17 3.76
C ASN A 24 -10.22 9.35 3.44
N GLU A 25 -10.15 8.80 2.23
CA GLU A 25 -9.04 7.94 1.78
C GLU A 25 -8.68 6.83 2.81
N ALA A 26 -9.69 6.11 3.32
CA ALA A 26 -9.50 5.04 4.30
C ALA A 26 -8.43 4.02 3.88
N ASN A 27 -8.19 3.87 2.58
CA ASN A 27 -7.18 2.99 1.99
C ASN A 27 -5.78 3.63 1.85
N ALA A 28 -5.57 4.87 2.27
CA ALA A 28 -4.25 5.47 2.29
C ALA A 28 -3.39 4.83 3.38
N MET A 29 -2.27 4.24 2.96
CA MET A 29 -1.31 3.57 3.83
C MET A 29 0.04 4.28 3.74
N ALA A 30 0.55 4.81 4.85
CA ALA A 30 1.92 5.28 4.92
C ALA A 30 2.85 4.06 4.98
N ILE A 31 3.72 3.90 4.00
CA ILE A 31 4.76 2.87 4.04
C ILE A 31 6.12 3.47 4.34
N SER A 32 6.95 2.74 5.07
CA SER A 32 8.35 3.07 5.33
C SER A 32 9.25 2.02 4.71
N THR A 33 10.21 2.48 3.94
CA THR A 33 11.25 1.69 3.26
C THR A 33 12.63 2.17 3.71
N ILE A 34 13.67 1.38 3.47
CA ILE A 34 15.03 1.68 3.89
C ILE A 34 15.89 1.96 2.66
N THR A 35 16.57 3.09 2.64
CA THR A 35 17.54 3.41 1.57
C THR A 35 18.77 2.52 1.66
N GLN A 36 19.60 2.54 0.63
CA GLN A 36 20.86 1.80 0.61
C GLN A 36 21.81 2.23 1.74
N GLU A 37 21.70 3.50 2.18
CA GLU A 37 22.47 4.07 3.30
C GLU A 37 21.86 3.76 4.68
N GLY A 38 20.75 2.98 4.73
CA GLY A 38 20.06 2.63 5.97
C GLY A 38 19.10 3.70 6.50
N THR A 39 18.81 4.74 5.72
CA THR A 39 17.89 5.81 6.14
C THR A 39 16.44 5.41 5.88
N PRO A 40 15.55 5.46 6.87
CA PRO A 40 14.12 5.22 6.63
C PRO A 40 13.48 6.39 5.86
N ARG A 41 12.61 6.06 4.90
CA ARG A 41 11.81 7.04 4.15
C ARG A 41 10.34 6.63 4.14
N SER A 42 9.45 7.57 4.37
CA SER A 42 8.01 7.31 4.39
C SER A 42 7.28 8.08 3.30
N ARG A 43 6.22 7.47 2.76
CA ARG A 43 5.26 8.08 1.81
C ARG A 43 3.95 7.33 1.87
N TYR A 44 2.89 7.97 1.38
CA TYR A 44 1.62 7.28 1.22
C TYR A 44 1.58 6.47 -0.09
N VAL A 45 0.96 5.30 0.00
CA VAL A 45 0.47 4.50 -1.13
C VAL A 45 -1.00 4.17 -0.87
N LEU A 46 -1.71 3.71 -1.89
CA LEU A 46 -3.10 3.28 -1.72
C LEU A 46 -3.16 1.76 -1.66
N PHE A 47 -3.57 1.22 -0.52
CA PHE A 47 -3.99 -0.18 -0.41
C PHE A 47 -5.12 -0.44 -1.41
N LYS A 48 -5.07 -1.55 -2.14
CA LYS A 48 -6.01 -1.86 -3.21
C LYS A 48 -6.71 -3.19 -3.07
N ASP A 49 -6.02 -4.20 -2.62
CA ASP A 49 -6.56 -5.56 -2.56
C ASP A 49 -5.79 -6.44 -1.57
N ILE A 50 -6.34 -7.61 -1.31
CA ILE A 50 -5.69 -8.72 -0.61
C ILE A 50 -5.58 -9.87 -1.60
N VAL A 51 -4.37 -10.34 -1.84
CA VAL A 51 -4.07 -11.47 -2.72
C VAL A 51 -3.20 -12.45 -1.95
N ASP A 52 -3.63 -13.70 -1.83
CA ASP A 52 -2.94 -14.76 -1.09
C ASP A 52 -2.56 -14.30 0.35
N ASP A 53 -3.54 -13.74 1.08
CA ASP A 53 -3.42 -13.21 2.45
C ASP A 53 -2.40 -12.05 2.60
N LYS A 54 -2.00 -11.41 1.50
CA LYS A 54 -1.05 -10.28 1.48
C LYS A 54 -1.75 -8.99 1.06
N LEU A 55 -1.42 -7.89 1.74
CA LEU A 55 -1.90 -6.56 1.33
C LEU A 55 -1.17 -6.09 0.08
N VAL A 56 -1.93 -5.64 -0.92
CA VAL A 56 -1.38 -5.23 -2.23
C VAL A 56 -1.57 -3.74 -2.47
N PHE A 57 -0.54 -3.09 -2.99
CA PHE A 57 -0.58 -1.78 -3.62
C PHE A 57 0.20 -1.80 -4.94
N TYR A 58 -0.01 -0.79 -5.79
CA TYR A 58 0.61 -0.73 -7.11
C TYR A 58 1.48 0.52 -7.25
N SER A 59 2.63 0.37 -7.91
CA SER A 59 3.57 1.46 -8.12
C SER A 59 4.52 1.21 -9.30
N ASP A 60 5.30 2.23 -9.65
CA ASP A 60 6.43 2.10 -10.55
C ASP A 60 7.61 1.44 -9.81
N TYR A 61 8.12 0.34 -10.36
CA TYR A 61 9.25 -0.45 -9.85
C TYR A 61 10.56 0.34 -9.87
N GLN A 62 10.70 1.30 -10.78
CA GLN A 62 11.90 2.14 -10.92
C GLN A 62 11.86 3.40 -10.05
N SER A 63 10.74 3.65 -9.36
CA SER A 63 10.64 4.76 -8.41
C SER A 63 11.63 4.60 -7.24
N SER A 64 11.88 5.69 -6.49
CA SER A 64 12.78 5.63 -5.31
C SER A 64 12.37 4.51 -4.34
N LYS A 65 11.06 4.39 -4.02
CA LYS A 65 10.58 3.30 -3.16
C LYS A 65 10.74 1.92 -3.80
N GLY A 66 10.56 1.78 -5.12
CA GLY A 66 10.76 0.52 -5.83
C GLY A 66 12.20 0.02 -5.68
N LYS A 67 13.18 0.89 -5.92
CA LYS A 67 14.60 0.59 -5.75
C LYS A 67 14.96 0.30 -4.28
N GLU A 68 14.37 1.04 -3.33
CA GLU A 68 14.56 0.80 -1.90
C GLU A 68 14.05 -0.59 -1.51
N MET A 69 12.86 -1.00 -1.98
CA MET A 69 12.26 -2.31 -1.72
C MET A 69 13.00 -3.46 -2.42
N ASP A 70 13.51 -3.25 -3.62
CA ASP A 70 14.36 -4.24 -4.31
C ASP A 70 15.70 -4.47 -3.56
N ASN A 71 16.25 -3.42 -2.92
CA ASN A 71 17.47 -3.49 -2.13
C ASN A 71 17.26 -4.04 -0.71
N ASN A 72 16.15 -3.68 -0.06
CA ASN A 72 15.78 -4.14 1.28
C ASN A 72 14.27 -4.39 1.34
N PRO A 73 13.83 -5.66 1.35
CA PRO A 73 12.42 -6.00 1.30
C PRO A 73 11.67 -5.82 2.63
N ASN A 74 12.35 -5.43 3.70
CA ASN A 74 11.68 -5.11 4.96
C ASN A 74 10.86 -3.83 4.81
N ILE A 75 9.61 -3.89 5.23
CA ILE A 75 8.67 -2.78 5.11
C ILE A 75 7.81 -2.66 6.37
N SER A 76 7.45 -1.44 6.71
CA SER A 76 6.33 -1.19 7.63
C SER A 76 5.24 -0.40 6.94
N GLY A 77 4.00 -0.65 7.34
CA GLY A 77 2.81 0.08 6.89
C GLY A 77 2.01 0.63 8.05
N LEU A 78 1.33 1.73 7.82
CA LEU A 78 0.51 2.41 8.81
C LEU A 78 -0.76 2.95 8.17
N PHE A 79 -1.92 2.53 8.69
CA PHE A 79 -3.20 3.19 8.48
C PHE A 79 -3.54 4.04 9.70
N PHE A 80 -4.07 5.23 9.48
CA PHE A 80 -4.54 6.10 10.55
C PHE A 80 -5.88 6.71 10.18
N TRP A 81 -6.89 6.43 10.98
CA TRP A 81 -8.27 6.92 10.83
C TRP A 81 -8.64 7.80 12.02
N PRO A 82 -8.35 9.10 11.93
CA PRO A 82 -8.53 10.03 13.04
C PRO A 82 -9.99 10.14 13.50
N GLU A 83 -10.95 10.03 12.59
CA GLU A 83 -12.39 10.08 12.87
C GLU A 83 -12.83 8.93 13.79
N LEU A 84 -12.16 7.78 13.68
CA LEU A 84 -12.42 6.58 14.48
C LEU A 84 -11.48 6.47 15.68
N HIS A 85 -10.51 7.35 15.80
CA HIS A 85 -9.40 7.23 16.76
C HIS A 85 -8.71 5.85 16.65
N ARG A 86 -8.46 5.37 15.42
CA ARG A 86 -7.85 4.07 15.15
C ARG A 86 -6.58 4.19 14.34
N GLN A 87 -5.65 3.32 14.67
CA GLN A 87 -4.42 3.11 13.92
C GLN A 87 -4.17 1.62 13.75
N ILE A 88 -3.70 1.21 12.57
CA ILE A 88 -3.21 -0.15 12.30
C ILE A 88 -1.78 -0.02 11.82
N ARG A 89 -0.84 -0.66 12.49
CA ARG A 89 0.54 -0.79 12.07
C ARG A 89 0.83 -2.22 11.66
N LEU A 90 1.60 -2.40 10.62
CA LEU A 90 2.03 -3.69 10.13
C LEU A 90 3.52 -3.68 9.78
N GLU A 91 4.15 -4.85 9.86
CA GLU A 91 5.53 -5.06 9.45
C GLU A 91 5.62 -6.40 8.69
N GLY A 92 6.47 -6.46 7.68
CA GLY A 92 6.58 -7.65 6.86
C GLY A 92 7.65 -7.56 5.79
N ILE A 93 7.58 -8.52 4.89
CA ILE A 93 8.46 -8.63 3.72
C ILE A 93 7.64 -8.32 2.47
N ILE A 94 8.17 -7.43 1.63
CA ILE A 94 7.52 -7.05 0.38
C ILE A 94 8.10 -7.83 -0.80
N SER A 95 7.23 -8.19 -1.74
CA SER A 95 7.61 -8.79 -3.03
C SER A 95 6.71 -8.26 -4.15
N LYS A 96 7.16 -8.37 -5.39
CA LYS A 96 6.30 -8.08 -6.54
C LYS A 96 5.20 -9.14 -6.66
N THR A 97 4.00 -8.72 -7.09
CA THR A 97 2.92 -9.65 -7.46
C THR A 97 3.25 -10.35 -8.79
N SER A 98 2.47 -11.37 -9.16
CA SER A 98 2.55 -11.96 -10.49
C SER A 98 2.17 -10.93 -11.58
N ASP A 99 2.63 -11.18 -12.80
CA ASP A 99 2.24 -10.36 -13.96
C ASP A 99 0.74 -10.39 -14.18
N GLU A 100 0.10 -11.54 -14.01
CA GLU A 100 -1.35 -11.69 -14.14
C GLU A 100 -2.12 -10.76 -13.21
N VAL A 101 -1.74 -10.69 -11.91
CA VAL A 101 -2.34 -9.77 -10.93
C VAL A 101 -2.12 -8.32 -11.33
N SER A 102 -0.90 -8.00 -11.77
CA SER A 102 -0.55 -6.64 -12.20
C SER A 102 -1.29 -6.23 -13.48
N ASP A 103 -1.39 -7.11 -14.47
CA ASP A 103 -2.07 -6.87 -15.75
C ASP A 103 -3.57 -6.68 -15.55
N ASN A 104 -4.21 -7.54 -14.76
CA ASN A 104 -5.63 -7.46 -14.45
C ASN A 104 -5.97 -6.12 -13.75
N TYR A 105 -5.18 -5.74 -12.76
CA TYR A 105 -5.40 -4.47 -12.09
C TYR A 105 -5.11 -3.27 -13.01
N PHE A 106 -4.03 -3.32 -13.82
CA PHE A 106 -3.72 -2.23 -14.75
C PHE A 106 -4.86 -2.01 -15.75
N ALA A 107 -5.41 -3.09 -16.32
CA ALA A 107 -6.54 -3.04 -17.26
C ALA A 107 -7.81 -2.45 -16.63
N SER A 108 -8.04 -2.65 -15.32
CA SER A 108 -9.20 -2.10 -14.59
C SER A 108 -9.10 -0.60 -14.29
N ARG A 109 -7.91 0.00 -14.43
CA ARG A 109 -7.69 1.41 -14.13
C ARG A 109 -8.37 2.32 -15.16
N PRO A 110 -8.85 3.51 -14.75
CA PRO A 110 -9.30 4.52 -15.69
C PRO A 110 -8.20 4.83 -16.74
N ARG A 111 -8.60 5.00 -18.01
CA ARG A 111 -7.69 5.24 -19.13
C ARG A 111 -6.64 6.32 -18.86
N GLY A 112 -7.05 7.46 -18.28
CA GLY A 112 -6.11 8.53 -17.92
C GLY A 112 -5.06 8.10 -16.89
N ALA A 113 -5.42 7.20 -15.97
CA ALA A 113 -4.48 6.65 -14.99
C ALA A 113 -3.51 5.63 -15.61
N GLN A 114 -3.94 4.89 -16.66
CA GLN A 114 -3.06 4.01 -17.44
C GLN A 114 -2.03 4.84 -18.22
N LEU A 115 -2.47 5.88 -18.94
CA LEU A 115 -1.58 6.78 -19.68
C LEU A 115 -0.59 7.50 -18.77
N SER A 116 -1.05 7.97 -17.61
CA SER A 116 -0.18 8.62 -16.62
C SER A 116 0.90 7.67 -16.09
N ALA A 117 0.62 6.38 -15.95
CA ALA A 117 1.61 5.40 -15.51
C ALA A 117 2.72 5.19 -16.55
N ILE A 118 2.40 5.28 -17.84
CA ILE A 118 3.38 5.19 -18.93
C ILE A 118 4.15 6.50 -19.09
N ALA A 119 3.46 7.65 -19.00
CA ALA A 119 4.07 8.95 -19.20
C ALA A 119 5.05 9.37 -18.10
N SER A 120 4.83 8.87 -16.86
CA SER A 120 5.59 9.27 -15.68
C SER A 120 6.75 8.32 -15.42
N SER A 121 7.98 8.85 -15.42
CA SER A 121 9.12 8.18 -14.80
C SER A 121 9.15 8.55 -13.32
N GLN A 122 8.40 7.84 -12.49
CA GLN A 122 8.17 8.21 -11.10
C GLN A 122 9.48 8.41 -10.32
N SER A 123 9.56 9.51 -9.57
CA SER A 123 10.73 9.94 -8.77
C SER A 123 11.93 10.45 -9.60
N SER A 124 11.82 10.56 -10.90
CA SER A 124 12.87 11.18 -11.74
C SER A 124 12.72 12.68 -11.78
N GLU A 125 13.84 13.39 -11.99
CA GLU A 125 13.82 14.83 -12.23
C GLU A 125 13.16 15.15 -13.58
N ILE A 126 12.31 16.14 -13.61
CA ILE A 126 11.66 16.66 -14.82
C ILE A 126 11.83 18.18 -14.87
N LYS A 127 11.83 18.75 -16.08
CA LYS A 127 12.01 20.20 -16.27
C LYS A 127 10.79 20.99 -15.80
N GLY A 128 9.59 20.41 -15.96
CA GLY A 128 8.34 21.01 -15.55
C GLY A 128 7.17 20.06 -15.74
N ARG A 129 6.02 20.42 -15.26
CA ARG A 129 4.79 19.63 -15.34
C ARG A 129 4.37 19.36 -16.79
N GLU A 130 4.60 20.33 -17.66
CA GLU A 130 4.34 20.24 -19.09
C GLU A 130 4.97 19.01 -19.74
N THR A 131 6.15 18.58 -19.29
CA THR A 131 6.83 17.38 -19.80
C THR A 131 5.96 16.12 -19.71
N VAL A 132 5.22 15.97 -18.60
CA VAL A 132 4.34 14.82 -18.40
C VAL A 132 3.01 15.02 -19.17
N GLU A 133 2.50 16.22 -19.19
CA GLU A 133 1.25 16.56 -19.89
C GLU A 133 1.37 16.36 -21.42
N GLU A 134 2.48 16.81 -22.02
CA GLU A 134 2.79 16.59 -23.44
C GLU A 134 2.90 15.09 -23.75
N LYS A 135 3.58 14.33 -22.88
CA LYS A 135 3.72 12.88 -23.07
C LYS A 135 2.37 12.16 -22.98
N ILE A 136 1.48 12.56 -22.08
CA ILE A 136 0.13 12.00 -22.00
C ILE A 136 -0.63 12.28 -23.31
N GLN A 137 -0.55 13.49 -23.87
CA GLN A 137 -1.22 13.84 -25.14
C GLN A 137 -0.68 13.03 -26.34
N GLU A 138 0.63 12.75 -26.38
CA GLU A 138 1.22 11.87 -27.39
C GLU A 138 0.67 10.43 -27.28
N LEU A 139 0.66 9.89 -26.04
CA LEU A 139 0.17 8.54 -25.77
C LEU A 139 -1.35 8.41 -26.02
N GLU A 140 -2.15 9.44 -25.75
CA GLU A 140 -3.57 9.47 -26.10
C GLU A 140 -3.80 9.25 -27.59
N LYS A 141 -3.00 9.92 -28.45
CA LYS A 141 -3.06 9.75 -29.91
C LYS A 141 -2.57 8.37 -30.35
N GLU A 142 -1.49 7.91 -29.77
CA GLU A 142 -0.88 6.59 -30.09
C GLU A 142 -1.83 5.43 -29.80
N PHE A 143 -2.52 5.50 -28.66
CA PHE A 143 -3.44 4.47 -28.20
C PHE A 143 -4.91 4.77 -28.53
N GLU A 144 -5.21 5.75 -29.39
CA GLU A 144 -6.61 6.06 -29.76
C GLU A 144 -7.31 4.81 -30.32
N GLY A 145 -8.44 4.43 -29.67
CA GLY A 145 -9.20 3.24 -30.04
C GLY A 145 -8.51 1.88 -29.76
N LYS A 146 -7.41 1.88 -29.00
CA LYS A 146 -6.67 0.66 -28.65
C LYS A 146 -6.60 0.49 -27.12
N ASP A 147 -6.37 -0.75 -26.69
CA ASP A 147 -6.02 -1.05 -25.33
C ASP A 147 -4.62 -0.53 -25.00
N ILE A 148 -4.43 -0.11 -23.74
CA ILE A 148 -3.15 0.38 -23.25
C ILE A 148 -2.46 -0.77 -22.50
N PRO A 149 -1.32 -1.27 -22.97
CA PRO A 149 -0.59 -2.33 -22.28
C PRO A 149 0.06 -1.80 -20.98
N ARG A 150 0.14 -2.66 -19.97
CA ARG A 150 0.89 -2.34 -18.76
C ARG A 150 2.38 -2.19 -19.09
N PRO A 151 3.05 -1.11 -18.66
CA PRO A 151 4.49 -1.00 -18.83
C PRO A 151 5.24 -1.94 -17.87
N ASP A 152 6.36 -2.51 -18.32
CA ASP A 152 7.15 -3.52 -17.58
C ASP A 152 7.65 -3.00 -16.23
N ASN A 153 7.85 -1.70 -16.11
CA ASN A 153 8.31 -1.06 -14.88
C ASN A 153 7.18 -0.71 -13.89
N TRP A 154 5.94 -1.16 -14.13
CA TRP A 154 4.81 -0.86 -13.26
C TRP A 154 4.04 -2.12 -12.89
N GLY A 155 3.65 -2.24 -11.63
CA GLY A 155 2.84 -3.38 -11.18
C GLY A 155 2.62 -3.39 -9.68
N GLY A 156 2.14 -4.53 -9.19
CA GLY A 156 1.77 -4.74 -7.80
C GLY A 156 2.95 -5.12 -6.91
N TYR A 157 2.83 -4.70 -5.67
CA TYR A 157 3.64 -5.13 -4.54
C TYR A 157 2.75 -5.76 -3.49
N ALA A 158 3.13 -6.94 -3.00
CA ALA A 158 2.42 -7.69 -1.96
C ALA A 158 3.26 -7.75 -0.68
N ILE A 159 2.65 -7.43 0.45
CA ILE A 159 3.30 -7.45 1.77
C ILE A 159 2.91 -8.75 2.48
N ASP A 160 3.88 -9.64 2.69
CA ASP A 160 3.74 -10.81 3.58
C ASP A 160 3.98 -10.35 5.01
N ILE A 161 2.90 -10.21 5.76
CA ILE A 161 2.91 -9.55 7.06
C ILE A 161 3.23 -10.57 8.14
N SER A 162 4.17 -10.22 9.02
CA SER A 162 4.58 -11.01 10.19
C SER A 162 4.21 -10.37 11.52
N PHE A 163 3.80 -9.10 11.51
CA PHE A 163 3.43 -8.35 12.69
C PHE A 163 2.30 -7.39 12.39
N TRP A 164 1.29 -7.33 13.30
CA TRP A 164 0.25 -6.32 13.31
C TRP A 164 0.14 -5.68 14.68
N GLU A 165 -0.20 -4.40 14.72
CA GLU A 165 -0.66 -3.71 15.91
C GLU A 165 -1.96 -2.98 15.60
N PHE A 166 -3.00 -3.27 16.37
CA PHE A 166 -4.29 -2.57 16.37
C PHE A 166 -4.36 -1.65 17.58
N TRP A 167 -4.43 -0.36 17.32
CA TRP A 167 -4.49 0.67 18.34
C TRP A 167 -5.84 1.39 18.28
N GLN A 168 -6.51 1.46 19.44
CA GLN A 168 -7.76 2.20 19.61
C GLN A 168 -7.58 3.31 20.64
N GLY A 169 -7.85 4.56 20.23
CA GLY A 169 -7.81 5.72 21.12
C GLY A 169 -8.90 5.64 22.20
N ARG A 170 -8.49 5.95 23.44
CA ARG A 170 -9.39 6.02 24.61
C ARG A 170 -9.13 7.28 25.40
N ARG A 171 -10.14 7.68 26.22
CA ARG A 171 -10.01 8.83 27.13
C ARG A 171 -8.84 8.63 28.09
N SER A 172 -8.28 9.74 28.60
CA SER A 172 -7.20 9.75 29.59
C SER A 172 -5.95 8.98 29.15
N ARG A 173 -5.76 8.81 27.82
CA ARG A 173 -4.61 8.09 27.21
C ARG A 173 -4.53 6.60 27.58
N THR A 174 -5.60 5.99 28.08
CA THR A 174 -5.66 4.55 28.38
C THR A 174 -6.02 3.76 27.14
N HIS A 175 -5.20 3.88 26.09
CA HIS A 175 -5.45 3.30 24.77
C HIS A 175 -5.42 1.78 24.80
N ASP A 176 -6.28 1.14 24.00
CA ASP A 176 -6.17 -0.28 23.76
C ASP A 176 -5.13 -0.54 22.67
N ARG A 177 -4.22 -1.45 22.94
CA ARG A 177 -3.16 -1.86 22.00
C ARG A 177 -3.08 -3.38 21.98
N PHE A 178 -3.26 -3.98 20.81
CA PHE A 178 -3.12 -5.41 20.61
C PHE A 178 -2.14 -5.67 19.49
N ILE A 179 -1.15 -6.50 19.75
CA ILE A 179 -0.22 -6.99 18.75
C ILE A 179 -0.52 -8.44 18.40
N TYR A 180 -0.28 -8.77 17.13
CA TYR A 180 -0.28 -10.11 16.60
C TYR A 180 1.11 -10.38 16.04
N VAL A 181 1.75 -11.43 16.51
CA VAL A 181 3.06 -11.87 16.02
C VAL A 181 2.88 -13.23 15.37
N LYS A 182 3.37 -13.36 14.13
CA LYS A 182 3.27 -14.62 13.37
C LYS A 182 4.24 -15.65 13.92
N ASN A 183 3.70 -16.79 14.32
CA ASN A 183 4.46 -17.96 14.78
C ASN A 183 4.08 -19.17 13.92
N ASP A 184 4.95 -19.59 13.00
CA ASP A 184 4.69 -20.66 12.04
C ASP A 184 3.33 -20.49 11.32
N ASN A 185 2.31 -21.27 11.74
CA ASN A 185 0.97 -21.27 11.14
C ASN A 185 -0.10 -20.62 12.04
N SER A 186 0.29 -19.85 13.06
CA SER A 186 -0.62 -19.22 14.00
C SER A 186 -0.19 -17.80 14.35
N TRP A 187 -1.08 -17.07 15.02
CA TRP A 187 -0.82 -15.73 15.52
C TRP A 187 -0.87 -15.73 17.04
N GLU A 188 0.18 -15.20 17.67
CA GLU A 188 0.19 -14.91 19.09
C GLU A 188 -0.34 -13.50 19.32
N ILE A 189 -1.38 -13.38 20.17
CA ILE A 189 -2.04 -12.12 20.47
C ILE A 189 -1.62 -11.66 21.87
N THR A 190 -1.11 -10.44 21.94
CA THR A 190 -0.71 -9.82 23.22
C THR A 190 -1.29 -8.43 23.36
N ARG A 191 -1.80 -8.08 24.54
CA ARG A 191 -2.20 -6.71 24.87
C ARG A 191 -0.98 -5.96 25.40
N LEU A 192 -0.72 -4.78 24.84
CA LEU A 192 0.32 -3.87 25.32
C LEU A 192 -0.26 -2.79 26.25
N SER A 193 0.58 -2.29 27.14
CA SER A 193 0.29 -1.05 27.88
C SER A 193 0.18 0.14 26.93
N PRO A 194 -0.70 1.13 27.20
CA PRO A 194 -0.82 2.34 26.38
C PRO A 194 0.44 3.18 26.36
#